data_813d069f655b9b79ce2f3eb9623c0209
#
_entry.id   813d069f655b9b79ce2f3eb9623c0209
#
_cell.length_a   1.000
_cell.length_b   1.000
_cell.length_c   1.000
_cell.angle_alpha   90.00
_cell.angle_beta   90.00
_cell.angle_gamma   90.00
#
_symmetry.space_group_name_H-M   'P 1'
#
loop_
_entity.id
_entity.type
_entity.pdbx_description
1 polymer ?
#
loop_
_entity_poly.entity_id
_entity_poly.type
_entity_poly.pdbx_seq_one_letter_code
_entity_poly.pdbx_strand_id
1 'polypeptide(L)'
;MEKLVPFTINDLAKVTNFRSGEVKFGEKMLTVPKNTKASEYLNSCDAKYVLFGIPEDIGVRANYGRTGAATAWESAIKSIANIQHNRFCKGNQLLVLGQLNVAEEMAESQHLDFNSDNDRKRLNQLVIKIDKEVSHIVCNIIKAGKIPIIIGGGHNNAYGNIKGSALAFGKP
;
A
#
# COMPACT_ATOMS: atom_id res chain seq x y z
N MET A 1 -9.68 8.93 2.76
CA MET A 1 -8.67 8.17 1.93
C MET A 1 -8.73 8.65 0.48
N GLU A 2 -8.54 9.95 0.29
CA GLU A 2 -8.72 10.58 -1.04
C GLU A 2 -7.68 10.13 -2.07
N LYS A 3 -6.43 9.90 -1.64
CA LYS A 3 -5.35 9.44 -2.51
C LYS A 3 -5.23 7.90 -2.63
N LEU A 4 -6.20 7.14 -2.14
CA LEU A 4 -6.22 5.70 -2.31
C LEU A 4 -6.73 5.35 -3.72
N VAL A 5 -5.95 4.57 -4.46
CA VAL A 5 -6.38 3.86 -5.68
C VAL A 5 -6.79 2.46 -5.28
N PRO A 6 -8.09 2.14 -5.24
CA PRO A 6 -8.54 0.81 -4.84
C PRO A 6 -8.08 -0.26 -5.82
N PHE A 7 -7.72 -1.43 -5.29
CA PHE A 7 -7.44 -2.61 -6.10
C PHE A 7 -8.75 -3.34 -6.41
N THR A 8 -9.06 -3.52 -7.67
CA THR A 8 -10.34 -4.11 -8.09
C THR A 8 -10.23 -5.62 -8.28
N ILE A 9 -11.37 -6.30 -8.34
CA ILE A 9 -11.41 -7.72 -8.68
C ILE A 9 -10.83 -8.00 -10.07
N ASN A 10 -10.99 -7.06 -11.01
CA ASN A 10 -10.41 -7.19 -12.35
C ASN A 10 -8.87 -7.07 -12.31
N ASP A 11 -8.32 -6.21 -11.44
CA ASP A 11 -6.86 -6.11 -11.28
C ASP A 11 -6.30 -7.37 -10.63
N LEU A 12 -7.02 -7.92 -9.66
CA LEU A 12 -6.66 -9.19 -9.03
C LEU A 12 -6.66 -10.35 -10.04
N ALA A 13 -7.65 -10.40 -10.92
CA ALA A 13 -7.72 -11.41 -11.98
C ALA A 13 -6.55 -11.31 -12.97
N LYS A 14 -6.08 -10.10 -13.29
CA LYS A 14 -4.92 -9.89 -14.19
C LYS A 14 -3.60 -10.43 -13.63
N VAL A 15 -3.45 -10.44 -12.30
CA VAL A 15 -2.21 -10.88 -11.63
C VAL A 15 -2.28 -12.31 -11.10
N THR A 16 -3.43 -12.96 -11.16
CA THR A 16 -3.64 -14.34 -10.68
C THR A 16 -3.56 -15.32 -11.84
N ASN A 17 -2.67 -16.29 -11.74
CA ASN A 17 -2.53 -17.37 -12.73
C ASN A 17 -3.48 -18.52 -12.38
N PHE A 18 -4.55 -18.66 -13.10
CA PHE A 18 -5.50 -19.76 -12.93
C PHE A 18 -4.90 -21.08 -13.42
N ARG A 19 -5.04 -22.14 -12.63
CA ARG A 19 -4.57 -23.46 -12.99
C ARG A 19 -5.57 -24.52 -12.53
N SER A 20 -5.95 -25.42 -13.44
CA SER A 20 -6.89 -26.50 -13.11
C SER A 20 -6.36 -27.39 -11.99
N GLY A 21 -7.20 -27.72 -11.01
CA GLY A 21 -6.84 -28.55 -9.86
C GLY A 21 -6.14 -27.80 -8.72
N GLU A 22 -5.88 -26.50 -8.86
CA GLU A 22 -5.29 -25.64 -7.82
C GLU A 22 -6.19 -24.46 -7.54
N VAL A 23 -6.12 -23.94 -6.30
CA VAL A 23 -6.75 -22.68 -5.94
C VAL A 23 -5.65 -21.73 -5.48
N LYS A 24 -5.51 -20.61 -6.16
CA LYS A 24 -4.55 -19.56 -5.81
C LYS A 24 -5.10 -18.61 -4.77
N PHE A 25 -4.21 -17.95 -4.07
CA PHE A 25 -4.55 -16.95 -3.07
C PHE A 25 -5.40 -15.84 -3.67
N GLY A 26 -5.04 -15.35 -4.87
CA GLY A 26 -5.77 -14.32 -5.60
C GLY A 26 -7.20 -14.68 -5.96
N GLU A 27 -7.54 -15.97 -6.09
CA GLU A 27 -8.92 -16.43 -6.33
C GLU A 27 -9.83 -16.27 -5.08
N LYS A 28 -9.22 -16.07 -3.90
CA LYS A 28 -9.92 -15.99 -2.61
C LYS A 28 -9.70 -14.67 -1.88
N MET A 29 -8.72 -13.85 -2.26
CA MET A 29 -8.52 -12.53 -1.69
C MET A 29 -9.75 -11.64 -1.92
N LEU A 30 -9.98 -10.75 -0.95
CA LEU A 30 -11.05 -9.75 -1.04
C LEU A 30 -10.51 -8.47 -1.68
N THR A 31 -11.37 -7.77 -2.38
CA THR A 31 -11.13 -6.42 -2.91
C THR A 31 -12.29 -5.51 -2.55
N VAL A 32 -12.09 -4.20 -2.56
CA VAL A 32 -13.19 -3.26 -2.32
C VAL A 32 -14.21 -3.38 -3.47
N PRO A 33 -15.50 -3.67 -3.17
CA PRO A 33 -16.52 -3.77 -4.21
C PRO A 33 -16.69 -2.45 -4.97
N LYS A 34 -17.08 -2.55 -6.23
CA LYS A 34 -17.40 -1.38 -7.04
C LYS A 34 -18.51 -0.55 -6.38
N ASN A 35 -18.36 0.76 -6.41
CA ASN A 35 -19.30 1.73 -5.81
C ASN A 35 -19.39 1.67 -4.26
N THR A 36 -18.45 1.03 -3.60
CA THR A 36 -18.35 1.04 -2.12
C THR A 36 -17.15 1.88 -1.70
N LYS A 37 -17.33 2.72 -0.67
CA LYS A 37 -16.19 3.45 -0.10
C LYS A 37 -15.28 2.48 0.66
N ALA A 38 -13.99 2.59 0.44
CA ALA A 38 -12.99 1.75 1.09
C ALA A 38 -13.09 1.78 2.63
N SER A 39 -13.39 2.96 3.21
CA SER A 39 -13.59 3.12 4.65
C SER A 39 -14.81 2.36 5.19
N GLU A 40 -15.89 2.31 4.42
CA GLU A 40 -17.10 1.57 4.79
C GLU A 40 -16.84 0.06 4.72
N TYR A 41 -16.19 -0.38 3.64
CA TYR A 41 -15.88 -1.79 3.44
C TYR A 41 -14.88 -2.33 4.46
N LEU A 42 -13.89 -1.54 4.87
CA LEU A 42 -12.98 -1.90 5.96
C LEU A 42 -13.72 -2.27 7.26
N ASN A 43 -14.79 -1.55 7.59
CA ASN A 43 -15.55 -1.81 8.82
C ASN A 43 -16.52 -3.00 8.70
N SER A 44 -16.91 -3.38 7.50
CA SER A 44 -17.94 -4.42 7.27
C SER A 44 -17.39 -5.77 6.80
N CYS A 45 -16.20 -5.82 6.21
CA CYS A 45 -15.65 -7.07 5.68
C CYS A 45 -15.04 -7.95 6.79
N ASP A 46 -15.02 -9.28 6.54
CA ASP A 46 -14.47 -10.27 7.48
C ASP A 46 -12.95 -10.47 7.37
N ALA A 47 -12.26 -9.70 6.51
CA ALA A 47 -10.82 -9.79 6.39
C ALA A 47 -10.14 -9.44 7.72
N LYS A 48 -9.13 -10.21 8.09
CA LYS A 48 -8.28 -9.93 9.24
C LYS A 48 -7.10 -9.02 8.88
N TYR A 49 -6.57 -9.22 7.69
CA TYR A 49 -5.39 -8.53 7.18
C TYR A 49 -5.78 -7.61 6.02
N VAL A 50 -5.11 -6.47 5.93
CA VAL A 50 -5.33 -5.50 4.86
C VAL A 50 -3.99 -5.19 4.19
N LEU A 51 -3.87 -5.57 2.92
CA LEU A 51 -2.71 -5.32 2.10
C LEU A 51 -2.83 -3.96 1.42
N PHE A 52 -1.81 -3.13 1.58
CA PHE A 52 -1.76 -1.76 1.06
C PHE A 52 -0.38 -1.45 0.48
N GLY A 53 -0.34 -0.84 -0.70
CA GLY A 53 0.87 -0.49 -1.42
C GLY A 53 1.25 0.98 -1.33
N ILE A 54 2.56 1.28 -1.26
CA ILE A 54 3.12 2.63 -1.32
C ILE A 54 4.20 2.66 -2.40
N PRO A 55 3.83 2.83 -3.70
CA PRO A 55 4.76 2.72 -4.83
C PRO A 55 5.57 4.00 -5.04
N GLU A 56 6.47 4.33 -4.10
CA GLU A 56 7.35 5.51 -4.17
C GLU A 56 8.79 5.17 -3.76
N ASP A 57 9.75 5.98 -4.17
CA ASP A 57 11.15 5.93 -3.72
C ASP A 57 11.78 7.33 -3.59
N ILE A 58 10.95 8.32 -3.28
CA ILE A 58 11.38 9.73 -3.14
C ILE A 58 12.34 9.88 -1.96
N GLY A 59 12.02 9.23 -0.82
CA GLY A 59 12.90 9.25 0.34
C GLY A 59 14.22 8.53 0.09
N VAL A 60 14.24 7.49 -0.73
CA VAL A 60 15.47 6.81 -1.17
C VAL A 60 16.35 7.78 -1.96
N ARG A 61 15.75 8.51 -2.91
CA ARG A 61 16.43 9.55 -3.71
C ARG A 61 16.96 10.68 -2.84
N ALA A 62 16.15 11.19 -1.91
CA ALA A 62 16.53 12.24 -0.99
C ALA A 62 17.71 11.86 -0.09
N ASN A 63 17.90 10.57 0.15
CA ASN A 63 19.00 10.01 0.95
C ASN A 63 20.14 9.41 0.10
N TYR A 64 20.33 9.90 -1.13
CA TYR A 64 21.37 9.44 -2.07
C TYR A 64 21.32 7.94 -2.40
N GLY A 65 20.18 7.27 -2.16
CA GLY A 65 20.01 5.86 -2.44
C GLY A 65 19.68 5.57 -3.90
N ARG A 66 19.89 4.32 -4.32
CA ARG A 66 19.51 3.85 -5.64
C ARG A 66 18.01 3.64 -5.69
N THR A 67 17.34 4.29 -6.65
CA THR A 67 15.90 4.16 -6.93
C THR A 67 15.53 2.76 -7.43
N GLY A 68 14.21 2.48 -7.48
CA GLY A 68 13.64 1.21 -7.93
C GLY A 68 12.68 0.57 -6.92
N ALA A 69 12.72 1.01 -5.65
CA ALA A 69 11.84 0.47 -4.61
C ALA A 69 10.34 0.71 -4.89
N ALA A 70 9.99 1.71 -5.70
CA ALA A 70 8.61 1.98 -6.13
C ALA A 70 7.94 0.79 -6.84
N THR A 71 8.71 -0.13 -7.43
CA THR A 71 8.19 -1.33 -8.12
C THR A 71 7.84 -2.48 -7.19
N ALA A 72 8.14 -2.36 -5.88
CA ALA A 72 7.95 -3.43 -4.91
C ALA A 72 6.49 -3.86 -4.78
N TRP A 73 5.55 -2.91 -4.84
CA TRP A 73 4.12 -3.20 -4.75
C TRP A 73 3.65 -4.14 -5.87
N GLU A 74 3.94 -3.79 -7.12
CA GLU A 74 3.52 -4.58 -8.28
C GLU A 74 4.09 -6.00 -8.25
N SER A 75 5.38 -6.12 -7.91
CA SER A 75 6.06 -7.42 -7.80
C SER A 75 5.48 -8.27 -6.67
N ALA A 76 5.21 -7.65 -5.52
CA ALA A 76 4.69 -8.35 -4.35
C ALA A 76 3.25 -8.83 -4.56
N ILE A 77 2.35 -7.99 -5.07
CA ILE A 77 0.95 -8.40 -5.28
C ILE A 77 0.85 -9.55 -6.28
N LYS A 78 1.64 -9.51 -7.34
CA LYS A 78 1.71 -10.60 -8.32
C LYS A 78 2.21 -11.90 -7.68
N SER A 79 3.21 -11.83 -6.81
CA SER A 79 3.75 -13.01 -6.10
C SER A 79 2.74 -13.56 -5.10
N ILE A 80 2.14 -12.70 -4.27
CA ILE A 80 1.16 -13.08 -3.24
C ILE A 80 -0.08 -13.70 -3.87
N ALA A 81 -0.61 -13.13 -4.96
CA ALA A 81 -1.79 -13.65 -5.64
C ALA A 81 -1.61 -15.08 -6.15
N ASN A 82 -0.36 -15.51 -6.41
CA ASN A 82 -0.04 -16.81 -6.96
C ASN A 82 0.41 -17.86 -5.92
N ILE A 83 0.40 -17.53 -4.63
CA ILE A 83 0.56 -18.50 -3.55
C ILE A 83 -0.63 -19.47 -3.57
N GLN A 84 -0.37 -20.74 -3.24
CA GLN A 84 -1.45 -21.73 -3.16
C GLN A 84 -2.32 -21.50 -1.91
N HIS A 85 -3.63 -21.39 -2.12
CA HIS A 85 -4.60 -21.32 -1.02
C HIS A 85 -4.74 -22.71 -0.38
N ASN A 86 -4.73 -22.76 0.95
CA ASN A 86 -4.89 -24.00 1.71
C ASN A 86 -5.51 -23.72 3.09
N ARG A 87 -5.70 -24.77 3.90
CA ARG A 87 -6.32 -24.66 5.23
C ARG A 87 -5.56 -23.76 6.22
N PHE A 88 -4.26 -23.58 6.04
CA PHE A 88 -3.40 -22.77 6.92
C PHE A 88 -3.20 -21.35 6.39
N CYS A 89 -3.20 -21.19 5.05
CA CYS A 89 -3.00 -19.93 4.37
C CYS A 89 -4.25 -19.60 3.55
N LYS A 90 -5.13 -18.75 4.13
CA LYS A 90 -6.47 -18.49 3.61
C LYS A 90 -6.55 -17.10 2.97
N GLY A 91 -6.73 -17.05 1.65
CA GLY A 91 -6.83 -15.79 0.90
C GLY A 91 -8.01 -14.92 1.33
N ASN A 92 -9.13 -15.51 1.73
CA ASN A 92 -10.31 -14.77 2.19
C ASN A 92 -10.12 -14.00 3.52
N GLN A 93 -9.00 -14.20 4.20
CA GLN A 93 -8.62 -13.39 5.36
C GLN A 93 -7.85 -12.10 4.96
N LEU A 94 -7.51 -11.93 3.69
CA LEU A 94 -6.73 -10.81 3.17
C LEU A 94 -7.57 -9.94 2.25
N LEU A 95 -7.74 -8.68 2.61
CA LEU A 95 -8.28 -7.62 1.76
C LEU A 95 -7.13 -6.91 1.06
N VAL A 96 -7.13 -6.88 -0.26
CA VAL A 96 -6.27 -5.99 -1.04
C VAL A 96 -6.97 -4.63 -1.14
N LEU A 97 -6.54 -3.69 -0.33
CA LEU A 97 -7.15 -2.36 -0.27
C LEU A 97 -6.81 -1.54 -1.51
N GLY A 98 -5.58 -1.64 -1.98
CA GLY A 98 -5.06 -0.88 -3.11
C GLY A 98 -3.72 -0.26 -2.81
N GLN A 99 -3.42 0.86 -3.47
CA GLN A 99 -2.17 1.57 -3.33
C GLN A 99 -2.39 3.08 -3.18
N LEU A 100 -1.42 3.78 -2.63
CA LEU A 100 -1.39 5.23 -2.60
C LEU A 100 -1.15 5.79 -4.01
N ASN A 101 -1.94 6.78 -4.42
CA ASN A 101 -1.64 7.55 -5.62
C ASN A 101 -0.55 8.58 -5.31
N VAL A 102 0.63 8.31 -5.83
CA VAL A 102 1.84 9.15 -5.67
C VAL A 102 2.39 9.61 -7.01
N ALA A 103 1.60 9.51 -8.09
CA ALA A 103 2.07 9.78 -9.44
C ALA A 103 2.60 11.20 -9.61
N GLU A 104 1.91 12.20 -9.03
CA GLU A 104 2.34 13.60 -9.08
C GLU A 104 3.65 13.81 -8.33
N GLU A 105 3.74 13.28 -7.10
CA GLU A 105 4.92 13.39 -6.25
C GLU A 105 6.14 12.69 -6.89
N MET A 106 5.92 11.51 -7.45
CA MET A 106 6.97 10.77 -8.18
C MET A 106 7.44 11.52 -9.42
N ALA A 107 6.52 12.05 -10.23
CA ALA A 107 6.87 12.83 -11.42
C ALA A 107 7.66 14.10 -11.05
N GLU A 108 7.22 14.84 -10.04
CA GLU A 108 7.95 16.02 -9.56
C GLU A 108 9.36 15.65 -9.09
N SER A 109 9.50 14.58 -8.31
CA SER A 109 10.78 14.15 -7.75
C SER A 109 11.84 13.80 -8.80
N GLN A 110 11.43 13.40 -10.02
CA GLN A 110 12.36 13.08 -11.11
C GLN A 110 13.12 14.28 -11.64
N HIS A 111 12.59 15.48 -11.47
CA HIS A 111 13.18 16.73 -11.94
C HIS A 111 14.03 17.44 -10.86
N LEU A 112 14.10 16.89 -9.65
CA LEU A 112 14.84 17.47 -8.54
C LEU A 112 16.24 16.86 -8.43
N ASP A 113 17.25 17.73 -8.24
CA ASP A 113 18.63 17.33 -7.99
C ASP A 113 18.89 17.18 -6.50
N PHE A 114 19.10 15.94 -6.06
CA PHE A 114 19.39 15.65 -4.65
C PHE A 114 20.70 16.24 -4.15
N ASN A 115 21.61 16.74 -5.02
CA ASN A 115 22.83 17.47 -4.62
C ASN A 115 22.53 18.95 -4.33
N SER A 116 21.40 19.48 -4.80
CA SER A 116 20.94 20.83 -4.51
C SER A 116 20.22 20.86 -3.16
N ASP A 117 20.65 21.77 -2.25
CA ASP A 117 20.00 21.92 -0.93
C ASP A 117 18.51 22.31 -1.05
N ASN A 118 18.18 23.14 -2.03
CA ASN A 118 16.78 23.55 -2.24
C ASN A 118 15.92 22.39 -2.73
N ASP A 119 16.45 21.58 -3.65
CA ASP A 119 15.71 20.44 -4.20
C ASP A 119 15.59 19.33 -3.15
N ARG A 120 16.59 19.11 -2.29
CA ARG A 120 16.46 18.21 -1.14
C ARG A 120 15.37 18.66 -0.18
N LYS A 121 15.27 19.94 0.11
CA LYS A 121 14.15 20.47 0.93
C LYS A 121 12.81 20.17 0.27
N ARG A 122 12.74 20.27 -1.06
CA ARG A 122 11.53 19.94 -1.81
C ARG A 122 11.23 18.44 -1.77
N LEU A 123 12.20 17.57 -1.98
CA LEU A 123 12.06 16.12 -1.82
C LEU A 123 11.53 15.76 -0.41
N ASN A 124 12.06 16.38 0.64
CA ASN A 124 11.57 16.18 2.01
C ASN A 124 10.10 16.60 2.19
N GLN A 125 9.68 17.70 1.56
CA GLN A 125 8.27 18.12 1.59
C GLN A 125 7.34 17.10 0.91
N LEU A 126 7.79 16.49 -0.20
CA LEU A 126 7.04 15.42 -0.87
C LEU A 126 6.92 14.17 0.03
N VAL A 127 8.01 13.78 0.70
CA VAL A 127 7.98 12.68 1.68
C VAL A 127 7.00 12.98 2.81
N ILE A 128 7.03 14.17 3.40
CA ILE A 128 6.09 14.58 4.47
C ILE A 128 4.63 14.49 3.99
N LYS A 129 4.34 14.88 2.75
CA LYS A 129 3.01 14.78 2.16
C LYS A 129 2.56 13.32 2.05
N ILE A 130 3.44 12.43 1.60
CA ILE A 130 3.18 10.98 1.50
C ILE A 130 2.97 10.38 2.90
N ASP A 131 3.82 10.69 3.86
CA ASP A 131 3.72 10.20 5.24
C ASP A 131 2.39 10.56 5.90
N LYS A 132 1.87 11.75 5.60
CA LYS A 132 0.55 12.19 6.09
C LYS A 132 -0.56 11.28 5.56
N GLU A 133 -0.56 10.98 4.27
CA GLU A 133 -1.56 10.10 3.66
C GLU A 133 -1.43 8.66 4.16
N VAL A 134 -0.20 8.14 4.24
CA VAL A 134 0.10 6.80 4.78
C VAL A 134 -0.40 6.68 6.21
N SER A 135 -0.08 7.65 7.08
CA SER A 135 -0.52 7.63 8.48
C SER A 135 -2.04 7.63 8.61
N HIS A 136 -2.73 8.38 7.75
CA HIS A 136 -4.20 8.40 7.73
C HIS A 136 -4.79 7.05 7.31
N ILE A 137 -4.25 6.41 6.27
CA ILE A 137 -4.74 5.11 5.79
C ILE A 137 -4.49 4.03 6.83
N VAL A 138 -3.28 3.95 7.39
CA VAL A 138 -2.91 2.97 8.43
C VAL A 138 -3.77 3.14 9.68
N CYS A 139 -4.02 4.37 10.12
CA CYS A 139 -4.90 4.68 11.23
C CYS A 139 -6.32 4.13 10.99
N ASN A 140 -6.88 4.33 9.80
CA ASN A 140 -8.22 3.82 9.47
C ASN A 140 -8.27 2.28 9.43
N ILE A 141 -7.24 1.62 8.91
CA ILE A 141 -7.15 0.15 8.90
C ILE A 141 -7.18 -0.40 10.33
N ILE A 142 -6.35 0.17 11.20
CA ILE A 142 -6.24 -0.29 12.59
C ILE A 142 -7.52 0.03 13.38
N LYS A 143 -8.13 1.21 13.20
CA LYS A 143 -9.41 1.57 13.83
C LYS A 143 -10.57 0.65 13.41
N ALA A 144 -10.51 0.08 12.20
CA ALA A 144 -11.44 -0.95 11.75
C ALA A 144 -11.14 -2.34 12.35
N GLY A 145 -10.21 -2.46 13.30
CA GLY A 145 -9.83 -3.72 13.94
C GLY A 145 -9.00 -4.65 13.06
N LYS A 146 -8.42 -4.14 11.96
CA LYS A 146 -7.66 -4.93 10.99
C LYS A 146 -6.15 -4.77 11.22
N ILE A 147 -5.38 -5.74 10.71
CA ILE A 147 -3.92 -5.72 10.75
C ILE A 147 -3.41 -5.25 9.38
N PRO A 148 -2.75 -4.08 9.29
CA PRO A 148 -2.16 -3.61 8.04
C PRO A 148 -0.93 -4.44 7.67
N ILE A 149 -0.83 -4.82 6.39
CA ILE A 149 0.37 -5.35 5.75
C ILE A 149 0.75 -4.33 4.68
N ILE A 150 1.88 -3.63 4.89
CA ILE A 150 2.30 -2.55 4.01
C ILE A 150 3.42 -3.03 3.12
N ILE A 151 3.22 -2.90 1.82
CA ILE A 151 4.28 -3.11 0.82
C ILE A 151 4.69 -1.74 0.34
N GLY A 152 5.80 -1.28 0.84
CA GLY A 152 6.30 0.05 0.55
C GLY A 152 7.37 0.08 -0.51
N GLY A 153 7.70 1.29 -0.86
CA GLY A 153 8.85 1.70 -1.63
C GLY A 153 10.00 2.07 -0.70
N GLY A 154 10.20 3.36 -0.43
CA GLY A 154 11.25 3.86 0.41
C GLY A 154 11.10 3.49 1.90
N HIS A 155 12.24 3.34 2.59
CA HIS A 155 12.26 3.05 4.04
C HIS A 155 11.66 4.19 4.90
N ASN A 156 11.60 5.41 4.36
CA ASN A 156 10.93 6.56 4.96
C ASN A 156 9.47 6.28 5.34
N ASN A 157 8.77 5.42 4.61
CA ASN A 157 7.37 5.04 4.88
C ASN A 157 7.15 4.42 6.28
N ALA A 158 8.23 3.98 6.95
CA ALA A 158 8.17 3.53 8.34
C ALA A 158 7.61 4.61 9.27
N TYR A 159 7.91 5.90 9.03
CA TYR A 159 7.38 7.00 9.83
C TYR A 159 5.85 7.09 9.73
N GLY A 160 5.30 7.10 8.51
CA GLY A 160 3.86 7.14 8.29
C GLY A 160 3.14 5.94 8.91
N ASN A 161 3.74 4.74 8.83
CA ASN A 161 3.20 3.52 9.43
C ASN A 161 3.14 3.59 10.96
N ILE A 162 4.24 4.02 11.61
CA ILE A 162 4.32 4.16 13.08
C ILE A 162 3.34 5.24 13.55
N LYS A 163 3.35 6.41 12.89
CA LYS A 163 2.45 7.52 13.23
C LYS A 163 0.98 7.13 13.08
N GLY A 164 0.62 6.45 11.99
CA GLY A 164 -0.75 5.97 11.77
C GLY A 164 -1.19 4.98 12.85
N SER A 165 -0.29 4.09 13.27
CA SER A 165 -0.54 3.16 14.38
C SER A 165 -0.73 3.89 15.71
N ALA A 166 0.14 4.85 16.04
CA ALA A 166 0.04 5.65 17.25
C ALA A 166 -1.29 6.43 17.31
N LEU A 167 -1.67 7.07 16.21
CA LEU A 167 -2.94 7.81 16.09
C LEU A 167 -4.16 6.89 16.28
N ALA A 168 -4.10 5.64 15.80
CA ALA A 168 -5.20 4.69 15.97
C ALA A 168 -5.43 4.32 17.43
N PHE A 169 -4.38 4.26 18.24
CA PHE A 169 -4.42 3.96 19.67
C PHE A 169 -4.53 5.22 20.56
N GLY A 170 -4.78 6.40 19.98
CA GLY A 170 -4.89 7.66 20.71
C GLY A 170 -3.58 8.11 21.38
N LYS A 171 -2.45 7.68 20.85
CA LYS A 171 -1.12 8.08 21.31
C LYS A 171 -0.55 9.16 20.41
N PRO A 172 0.22 10.12 20.95
CA PRO A 172 0.85 11.18 20.17
C PRO A 172 1.92 10.67 19.21
#